data_2f17c0c52ecc2d2d9cfe5d078565fd3b
#
_entry.id   2f17c0c52ecc2d2d9cfe5d078565fd3b
#
_cell.length_a   1.000
_cell.length_b   1.000
_cell.length_c   1.000
_cell.angle_alpha   90.00
_cell.angle_beta   90.00
_cell.angle_gamma   90.00
#
_symmetry.space_group_name_H-M   'P 1'
#
loop_
_entity.id
_entity.type
_entity.pdbx_description
1 polymer ?
#
loop_
_entity_poly.entity_id
_entity_poly.type
_entity_poly.pdbx_seq_one_letter_code
_entity_poly.pdbx_strand_id
1 'polypeptide(L)'
;FGDQDKLAALLGENMLGLHAAETGTGLPFAHKLVIGSPDHRCAGQWRELGYQIIANEDAALGQATSVRLAASHAIDTGATALCIMLADMPFVTRGHLDKLIEAFKQSGSKSTVASSRGEQAMPPAIFPSGALKRLMELEGDAGARRLLTDARLVAGDDHMLMDIDTEEDLAQANRIFDKIG
;
A
#
# COMPACT_ATOMS: atom_id res chain seq x y z
N PHE A 1 -2.45 19.41 -3.37
CA PHE A 1 -1.98 19.62 -1.98
C PHE A 1 -0.82 20.60 -1.88
N GLY A 2 -0.15 20.98 -3.02
CA GLY A 2 1.01 21.86 -2.99
C GLY A 2 2.09 21.34 -2.04
N ASP A 3 2.55 22.22 -1.12
CA ASP A 3 3.53 21.87 -0.09
C ASP A 3 2.92 21.17 1.14
N GLN A 4 1.60 20.91 1.13
CA GLN A 4 0.93 20.27 2.25
C GLN A 4 1.03 18.74 2.14
N ASP A 5 1.23 18.09 3.29
CA ASP A 5 1.25 16.66 3.40
C ASP A 5 -0.16 16.06 3.23
N LYS A 6 -0.41 15.45 2.09
CA LYS A 6 -1.72 14.86 1.76
C LYS A 6 -2.16 13.79 2.76
N LEU A 7 -1.23 13.00 3.30
CA LEU A 7 -1.57 11.94 4.25
C LEU A 7 -2.02 12.46 5.61
N ALA A 8 -1.67 13.72 5.93
CA ALA A 8 -2.14 14.39 7.13
C ALA A 8 -3.48 15.16 6.93
N ALA A 9 -4.00 15.20 5.69
CA ALA A 9 -5.33 15.77 5.42
C ALA A 9 -6.43 14.88 6.02
N LEU A 10 -7.56 15.48 6.40
CA LEU A 10 -8.67 14.74 6.99
C LEU A 10 -9.56 14.09 5.92
N LEU A 11 -9.85 12.80 6.09
CA LEU A 11 -10.90 12.08 5.43
C LEU A 11 -11.87 11.55 6.50
N GLY A 12 -13.07 12.13 6.57
CA GLY A 12 -13.93 11.97 7.73
C GLY A 12 -13.26 12.54 9.00
N GLU A 13 -13.23 11.75 10.07
CA GLU A 13 -12.64 12.16 11.35
C GLU A 13 -11.15 11.83 11.48
N ASN A 14 -10.58 11.02 10.56
CA ASN A 14 -9.21 10.53 10.62
C ASN A 14 -8.32 11.14 9.53
N MET A 15 -7.00 11.16 9.77
CA MET A 15 -6.04 11.50 8.72
C MET A 15 -6.04 10.45 7.61
N LEU A 16 -5.94 10.89 6.34
CA LEU A 16 -5.94 10.02 5.15
C LEU A 16 -4.99 8.83 5.27
N GLY A 17 -3.77 9.06 5.75
CA GLY A 17 -2.74 8.01 5.87
C GLY A 17 -3.03 6.93 6.91
N LEU A 18 -4.11 7.04 7.70
CA LEU A 18 -4.48 6.04 8.71
C LEU A 18 -5.41 4.96 8.16
N HIS A 19 -6.28 5.28 7.20
CA HIS A 19 -7.31 4.36 6.70
C HIS A 19 -6.72 3.04 6.15
N ALA A 20 -5.69 3.14 5.29
CA ALA A 20 -5.02 1.94 4.77
C ALA A 20 -4.32 1.14 5.87
N ALA A 21 -3.73 1.81 6.88
CA ALA A 21 -3.09 1.17 8.00
C ALA A 21 -4.11 0.44 8.90
N GLU A 22 -5.26 1.06 9.19
CA GLU A 22 -6.37 0.43 9.94
C GLU A 22 -6.87 -0.82 9.22
N THR A 23 -7.06 -0.75 7.90
CA THR A 23 -7.48 -1.90 7.07
C THR A 23 -6.47 -3.05 7.15
N GLY A 24 -5.17 -2.74 7.18
CA GLY A 24 -4.09 -3.74 7.33
C GLY A 24 -3.99 -4.37 8.72
N THR A 25 -4.67 -3.78 9.73
CA THR A 25 -4.67 -4.30 11.11
C THR A 25 -5.46 -5.59 11.18
N GLY A 26 -4.93 -6.60 11.88
CA GLY A 26 -5.60 -7.89 12.05
C GLY A 26 -5.54 -8.83 10.83
N LEU A 27 -4.82 -8.45 9.76
CA LEU A 27 -4.45 -9.38 8.70
C LEU A 27 -3.29 -10.28 9.16
N PRO A 28 -3.12 -11.48 8.57
CA PRO A 28 -2.14 -12.47 9.00
C PRO A 28 -0.71 -12.14 8.53
N PHE A 29 -0.30 -10.88 8.67
CA PHE A 29 1.05 -10.43 8.37
C PHE A 29 1.92 -10.48 9.63
N ALA A 30 3.09 -11.13 9.54
CA ALA A 30 4.04 -11.23 10.65
C ALA A 30 4.68 -9.85 10.98
N HIS A 31 4.91 -9.05 9.96
CA HIS A 31 5.48 -7.70 10.09
C HIS A 31 4.57 -6.70 9.39
N LYS A 32 4.36 -5.55 10.01
CA LYS A 32 3.65 -4.40 9.46
C LYS A 32 4.57 -3.20 9.45
N LEU A 33 4.75 -2.59 8.28
CA LEU A 33 5.70 -1.52 8.07
C LEU A 33 5.01 -0.29 7.47
N VAL A 34 5.46 0.88 7.88
CA VAL A 34 5.29 2.13 7.14
C VAL A 34 6.68 2.58 6.71
N ILE A 35 6.85 2.81 5.42
CA ILE A 35 8.08 3.38 4.87
C ILE A 35 7.85 4.88 4.68
N GLY A 36 8.53 5.71 5.47
CA GLY A 36 8.31 7.15 5.44
C GLY A 36 9.04 7.88 6.56
N SER A 37 8.63 9.11 6.88
CA SER A 37 9.23 9.88 7.97
C SER A 37 8.77 9.37 9.34
N PRO A 38 9.69 9.13 10.29
CA PRO A 38 9.35 8.81 11.67
C PRO A 38 8.68 9.97 12.43
N ASP A 39 8.81 11.20 11.90
CA ASP A 39 8.23 12.43 12.45
C ASP A 39 6.93 12.84 11.75
N HIS A 40 6.42 11.99 10.85
CA HIS A 40 5.15 12.23 10.17
C HIS A 40 3.98 12.38 11.16
N ARG A 41 3.00 13.23 10.85
CA ARG A 41 1.84 13.49 11.75
C ARG A 41 1.05 12.24 12.12
N CYS A 42 0.99 11.24 11.24
CA CYS A 42 0.37 9.93 11.51
C CYS A 42 1.26 8.96 12.31
N ALA A 43 2.53 9.28 12.56
CA ALA A 43 3.52 8.32 13.07
C ALA A 43 3.13 7.71 14.42
N GLY A 44 2.53 8.51 15.31
CA GLY A 44 2.04 8.03 16.61
C GLY A 44 0.99 6.93 16.44
N GLN A 45 -0.04 7.21 15.65
CA GLN A 45 -1.15 6.28 15.41
C GLN A 45 -0.69 5.03 14.63
N TRP A 46 0.22 5.16 13.64
CA TRP A 46 0.79 3.98 12.99
C TRP A 46 1.48 3.04 13.97
N ARG A 47 2.24 3.58 14.95
CA ARG A 47 2.87 2.75 16.00
C ARG A 47 1.82 2.09 16.90
N GLU A 48 0.77 2.80 17.29
CA GLU A 48 -0.36 2.26 18.07
C GLU A 48 -1.09 1.13 17.33
N LEU A 49 -1.22 1.22 16.00
CA LEU A 49 -1.75 0.17 15.13
C LEU A 49 -0.78 -1.00 14.94
N GLY A 50 0.42 -0.95 15.55
CA GLY A 50 1.43 -1.99 15.53
C GLY A 50 2.32 -1.97 14.30
N TYR A 51 2.47 -0.83 13.62
CA TYR A 51 3.40 -0.67 12.51
C TYR A 51 4.77 -0.22 13.01
N GLN A 52 5.82 -0.82 12.45
CA GLN A 52 7.17 -0.31 12.52
C GLN A 52 7.36 0.75 11.43
N ILE A 53 7.94 1.89 11.78
CA ILE A 53 8.27 2.93 10.79
C ILE A 53 9.74 2.77 10.39
N ILE A 54 9.99 2.65 9.10
CA ILE A 54 11.33 2.65 8.51
C ILE A 54 11.51 3.99 7.80
N ALA A 55 12.51 4.75 8.25
CA ALA A 55 12.84 6.04 7.65
C ALA A 55 13.27 5.87 6.18
N ASN A 56 12.70 6.70 5.31
CA ASN A 56 13.11 6.80 3.92
C ASN A 56 13.73 8.18 3.68
N GLU A 57 15.05 8.28 3.80
CA GLU A 57 15.78 9.52 3.58
C GLU A 57 15.84 9.91 2.10
N ASP A 58 15.65 8.93 1.20
CA ASP A 58 15.68 9.08 -0.25
C ASP A 58 14.29 9.25 -0.88
N ALA A 59 13.26 9.59 -0.10
CA ALA A 59 11.87 9.68 -0.59
C ALA A 59 11.72 10.63 -1.79
N ALA A 60 12.52 11.71 -1.84
CA ALA A 60 12.53 12.65 -2.95
C ALA A 60 13.03 12.06 -4.29
N LEU A 61 13.69 10.88 -4.26
CA LEU A 61 14.16 10.18 -5.46
C LEU A 61 13.07 9.26 -6.08
N GLY A 62 11.86 9.30 -5.55
CA GLY A 62 10.71 8.61 -6.10
C GLY A 62 10.28 7.37 -5.32
N GLN A 63 9.12 6.83 -5.70
CA GLN A 63 8.45 5.74 -5.00
C GLN A 63 9.27 4.44 -4.92
N ALA A 64 10.17 4.20 -5.88
CA ALA A 64 11.04 3.02 -5.90
C ALA A 64 11.90 2.89 -4.62
N THR A 65 12.30 4.01 -4.00
CA THR A 65 13.09 4.00 -2.77
C THR A 65 12.35 3.35 -1.61
N SER A 66 11.07 3.67 -1.46
CA SER A 66 10.19 3.05 -0.44
C SER A 66 10.00 1.55 -0.69
N VAL A 67 9.80 1.16 -1.96
CA VAL A 67 9.63 -0.24 -2.33
C VAL A 67 10.89 -1.04 -2.05
N ARG A 68 12.08 -0.49 -2.35
CA ARG A 68 13.38 -1.13 -2.06
C ARG A 68 13.58 -1.34 -0.56
N LEU A 69 13.27 -0.35 0.28
CA LEU A 69 13.37 -0.48 1.74
C LEU A 69 12.45 -1.57 2.28
N ALA A 70 11.20 -1.63 1.79
CA ALA A 70 10.27 -2.69 2.17
C ALA A 70 10.76 -4.07 1.73
N ALA A 71 11.30 -4.19 0.51
CA ALA A 71 11.85 -5.44 -0.02
C ALA A 71 13.11 -5.89 0.73
N SER A 72 14.02 -4.95 1.08
CA SER A 72 15.19 -5.23 1.91
C SER A 72 14.79 -5.81 3.26
N HIS A 73 13.87 -5.14 3.96
CA HIS A 73 13.38 -5.63 5.25
C HIS A 73 12.73 -7.02 5.13
N ALA A 74 11.95 -7.26 4.07
CA ALA A 74 11.35 -8.58 3.83
C ALA A 74 12.40 -9.67 3.59
N ILE A 75 13.51 -9.36 2.89
CA ILE A 75 14.64 -10.27 2.69
C ILE A 75 15.33 -10.56 4.03
N ASP A 76 15.67 -9.52 4.79
CA ASP A 76 16.42 -9.60 6.04
C ASP A 76 15.65 -10.40 7.12
N THR A 77 14.33 -10.32 7.11
CA THR A 77 13.45 -11.07 8.03
C THR A 77 13.06 -12.46 7.51
N GLY A 78 13.52 -12.85 6.31
CA GLY A 78 13.17 -14.14 5.70
C GLY A 78 11.69 -14.26 5.35
N ALA A 79 11.02 -13.14 5.03
CA ALA A 79 9.60 -13.15 4.69
C ALA A 79 9.33 -13.98 3.43
N THR A 80 8.25 -14.75 3.44
CA THR A 80 7.84 -15.58 2.29
C THR A 80 7.12 -14.76 1.22
N ALA A 81 6.60 -13.57 1.58
CA ALA A 81 5.92 -12.65 0.69
C ALA A 81 5.98 -11.22 1.23
N LEU A 82 5.79 -10.24 0.35
CA LEU A 82 5.63 -8.83 0.67
C LEU A 82 4.31 -8.31 0.10
N CYS A 83 3.42 -7.80 0.95
CA CYS A 83 2.23 -7.07 0.51
C CYS A 83 2.54 -5.58 0.51
N ILE A 84 2.34 -4.92 -0.63
CA ILE A 84 2.50 -3.47 -0.79
C ILE A 84 1.11 -2.84 -0.93
N MET A 85 0.82 -1.90 -0.03
CA MET A 85 -0.35 -1.05 -0.04
C MET A 85 0.10 0.41 -0.14
N LEU A 86 -0.73 1.28 -0.72
CA LEU A 86 -0.48 2.72 -0.72
C LEU A 86 -1.32 3.38 0.38
N ALA A 87 -0.71 4.33 1.09
CA ALA A 87 -1.35 5.01 2.21
C ALA A 87 -2.45 6.01 1.77
N ASP A 88 -2.45 6.38 0.50
CA ASP A 88 -3.41 7.28 -0.16
C ASP A 88 -4.58 6.56 -0.85
N MET A 89 -4.72 5.25 -0.62
CA MET A 89 -5.86 4.44 -1.08
C MET A 89 -6.77 4.05 0.09
N PRO A 90 -7.59 4.98 0.61
CA PRO A 90 -8.29 4.82 1.89
C PRO A 90 -9.45 3.83 1.86
N PHE A 91 -10.01 3.56 0.67
CA PHE A 91 -11.20 2.73 0.52
C PHE A 91 -10.91 1.24 0.29
N VAL A 92 -9.63 0.85 0.26
CA VAL A 92 -9.26 -0.57 0.20
C VAL A 92 -9.84 -1.30 1.40
N THR A 93 -10.65 -2.32 1.14
CA THR A 93 -11.33 -3.06 2.20
C THR A 93 -10.54 -4.29 2.63
N ARG A 94 -10.75 -4.72 3.89
CA ARG A 94 -10.23 -5.97 4.39
C ARG A 94 -10.65 -7.16 3.52
N GLY A 95 -11.92 -7.21 3.10
CA GLY A 95 -12.43 -8.29 2.24
C GLY A 95 -11.71 -8.39 0.90
N HIS A 96 -11.23 -7.26 0.34
CA HIS A 96 -10.41 -7.28 -0.86
C HIS A 96 -9.00 -7.80 -0.58
N LEU A 97 -8.39 -7.41 0.53
CA LEU A 97 -7.08 -7.93 0.95
C LEU A 97 -7.14 -9.45 1.23
N ASP A 98 -8.21 -9.94 1.82
CA ASP A 98 -8.45 -11.37 2.03
C ASP A 98 -8.52 -12.12 0.68
N LYS A 99 -9.18 -11.55 -0.35
CA LYS A 99 -9.21 -12.12 -1.70
C LYS A 99 -7.81 -12.16 -2.34
N LEU A 100 -6.99 -11.12 -2.17
CA LEU A 100 -5.61 -11.10 -2.66
C LEU A 100 -4.77 -12.19 -1.98
N ILE A 101 -4.88 -12.33 -0.66
CA ILE A 101 -4.19 -13.35 0.12
C ILE A 101 -4.61 -14.75 -0.33
N GLU A 102 -5.89 -14.97 -0.53
CA GLU A 102 -6.40 -16.28 -0.99
C GLU A 102 -5.92 -16.60 -2.41
N ALA A 103 -5.99 -15.63 -3.34
CA ALA A 103 -5.47 -15.80 -4.70
C ALA A 103 -3.95 -16.09 -4.70
N PHE A 104 -3.20 -15.46 -3.78
CA PHE A 104 -1.78 -15.71 -3.59
C PHE A 104 -1.52 -17.15 -3.12
N LYS A 105 -2.25 -17.62 -2.10
CA LYS A 105 -2.16 -19.00 -1.62
C LYS A 105 -2.50 -20.01 -2.72
N GLN A 106 -3.57 -19.76 -3.50
CA GLN A 106 -3.97 -20.63 -4.62
C GLN A 106 -2.92 -20.69 -5.73
N SER A 107 -2.07 -19.69 -5.89
CA SER A 107 -0.92 -19.74 -6.82
C SER A 107 0.25 -20.58 -6.30
N GLY A 108 0.11 -21.23 -5.15
CA GLY A 108 1.19 -21.91 -4.44
C GLY A 108 2.21 -20.92 -3.86
N SER A 109 1.80 -19.66 -3.64
CA SER A 109 2.64 -18.55 -3.13
C SER A 109 3.87 -18.27 -4.02
N LYS A 110 3.72 -18.46 -5.33
CA LYS A 110 4.82 -18.33 -6.31
C LYS A 110 4.61 -17.21 -7.32
N SER A 111 3.36 -16.77 -7.51
CA SER A 111 3.02 -15.72 -8.47
C SER A 111 2.70 -14.40 -7.77
N THR A 112 3.09 -13.29 -8.38
CA THR A 112 2.61 -11.98 -7.96
C THR A 112 1.09 -11.90 -8.15
N VAL A 113 0.39 -11.36 -7.16
CA VAL A 113 -1.05 -11.10 -7.22
C VAL A 113 -1.27 -9.61 -6.99
N ALA A 114 -2.09 -8.98 -7.80
CA ALA A 114 -2.35 -7.55 -7.71
C ALA A 114 -3.84 -7.25 -7.82
N SER A 115 -4.26 -6.15 -7.22
CA SER A 115 -5.56 -5.55 -7.52
C SER A 115 -5.62 -5.12 -8.97
N SER A 116 -6.83 -5.05 -9.54
CA SER A 116 -6.99 -4.49 -10.87
C SER A 116 -8.26 -3.66 -11.01
N ARG A 117 -8.13 -2.60 -11.82
CA ARG A 117 -9.24 -1.83 -12.37
C ARG A 117 -9.35 -2.19 -13.86
N GLY A 118 -10.33 -3.01 -14.23
CA GLY A 118 -10.33 -3.66 -15.52
C GLY A 118 -9.08 -4.52 -15.72
N GLU A 119 -8.33 -4.27 -16.78
CA GLU A 119 -7.07 -4.99 -17.08
C GLU A 119 -5.83 -4.34 -16.45
N GLN A 120 -5.97 -3.17 -15.84
CA GLN A 120 -4.84 -2.45 -15.26
C GLN A 120 -4.50 -2.98 -13.87
N ALA A 121 -3.33 -3.60 -13.73
CA ALA A 121 -2.78 -4.02 -12.46
C ALA A 121 -2.33 -2.83 -11.62
N MET A 122 -2.62 -2.85 -10.31
CA MET A 122 -2.28 -1.78 -9.38
C MET A 122 -2.18 -2.31 -7.94
N PRO A 123 -1.64 -1.53 -6.98
CA PRO A 123 -1.74 -1.84 -5.56
C PRO A 123 -3.21 -1.88 -5.08
N PRO A 124 -3.47 -2.60 -3.98
CA PRO A 124 -2.57 -3.48 -3.23
C PRO A 124 -2.08 -4.68 -4.04
N ALA A 125 -0.82 -5.10 -3.80
CA ALA A 125 -0.23 -6.24 -4.50
C ALA A 125 0.62 -7.09 -3.54
N ILE A 126 0.64 -8.41 -3.77
CA ILE A 126 1.43 -9.38 -3.01
C ILE A 126 2.50 -9.97 -3.91
N PHE A 127 3.75 -9.82 -3.50
CA PHE A 127 4.93 -10.33 -4.20
C PHE A 127 5.49 -11.54 -3.46
N PRO A 128 5.75 -12.67 -4.13
CA PRO A 128 6.44 -13.81 -3.52
C PRO A 128 7.90 -13.49 -3.20
N SER A 129 8.52 -14.22 -2.27
CA SER A 129 9.93 -14.05 -1.92
C SER A 129 10.86 -14.08 -3.14
N GLY A 130 10.55 -14.88 -4.15
CA GLY A 130 11.31 -14.93 -5.42
C GLY A 130 11.31 -13.62 -6.23
N ALA A 131 10.36 -12.70 -5.97
CA ALA A 131 10.29 -11.40 -6.64
C ALA A 131 11.02 -10.28 -5.88
N LEU A 132 11.39 -10.49 -4.60
CA LEU A 132 11.94 -9.43 -3.74
C LEU A 132 13.23 -8.83 -4.29
N LYS A 133 14.12 -9.63 -4.87
CA LYS A 133 15.35 -9.12 -5.48
C LYS A 133 15.07 -8.17 -6.64
N ARG A 134 14.07 -8.45 -7.46
CA ARG A 134 13.65 -7.56 -8.56
C ARG A 134 13.06 -6.25 -8.04
N LEU A 135 12.39 -6.26 -6.88
CA LEU A 135 11.92 -5.05 -6.22
C LEU A 135 13.08 -4.16 -5.76
N MET A 136 14.22 -4.75 -5.37
CA MET A 136 15.43 -4.02 -5.00
C MET A 136 16.10 -3.30 -6.19
N GLU A 137 15.82 -3.71 -7.43
CA GLU A 137 16.39 -3.16 -8.67
C GLU A 137 15.55 -2.02 -9.26
N LEU A 138 14.44 -1.67 -8.61
CA LEU A 138 13.56 -0.59 -9.10
C LEU A 138 14.23 0.78 -8.96
N GLU A 139 13.95 1.66 -9.93
CA GLU A 139 14.44 3.03 -9.98
C GLU A 139 13.32 4.01 -10.33
N GLY A 140 13.45 5.27 -9.84
CA GLY A 140 12.56 6.38 -10.14
C GLY A 140 11.14 6.22 -9.61
N ASP A 141 10.18 6.85 -10.29
CA ASP A 141 8.78 6.93 -9.86
C ASP A 141 7.92 5.73 -10.29
N ALA A 142 8.47 4.81 -11.10
CA ALA A 142 7.69 3.68 -11.63
C ALA A 142 7.19 2.72 -10.52
N GLY A 143 7.77 2.80 -9.32
CA GLY A 143 7.42 1.96 -8.20
C GLY A 143 7.39 0.47 -8.56
N ALA A 144 6.57 -0.31 -7.85
CA ALA A 144 6.38 -1.73 -8.14
C ALA A 144 5.54 -2.01 -9.41
N ARG A 145 4.96 -0.98 -10.05
CA ARG A 145 4.01 -1.14 -11.17
C ARG A 145 4.60 -1.94 -12.34
N ARG A 146 5.90 -1.77 -12.64
CA ARG A 146 6.59 -2.55 -13.69
C ARG A 146 6.64 -4.05 -13.43
N LEU A 147 6.54 -4.47 -12.17
CA LEU A 147 6.56 -5.89 -11.78
C LEU A 147 5.17 -6.50 -11.67
N LEU A 148 4.11 -5.73 -12.03
CA LEU A 148 2.73 -6.20 -12.02
C LEU A 148 2.26 -6.73 -13.39
N THR A 149 3.07 -6.63 -14.44
CA THR A 149 2.70 -7.01 -15.82
C THR A 149 2.20 -8.45 -15.92
N ASP A 150 2.85 -9.37 -15.18
CA ASP A 150 2.50 -10.80 -15.18
C ASP A 150 1.76 -11.21 -13.89
N ALA A 151 1.18 -10.25 -13.17
CA ALA A 151 0.46 -10.54 -11.94
C ALA A 151 -0.89 -11.22 -12.22
N ARG A 152 -1.26 -12.16 -11.35
CA ARG A 152 -2.64 -12.63 -11.28
C ARG A 152 -3.52 -11.50 -10.75
N LEU A 153 -4.55 -11.14 -11.49
CA LEU A 153 -5.41 -10.01 -11.18
C LEU A 153 -6.57 -10.40 -10.27
N VAL A 154 -6.85 -9.56 -9.28
CA VAL A 154 -8.04 -9.60 -8.44
C VAL A 154 -8.79 -8.29 -8.65
N ALA A 155 -9.93 -8.36 -9.30
CA ALA A 155 -10.72 -7.18 -9.62
C ALA A 155 -11.22 -6.47 -8.36
N GLY A 156 -11.05 -5.16 -8.33
CA GLY A 156 -11.66 -4.24 -7.38
C GLY A 156 -12.59 -3.27 -8.08
N ASP A 157 -13.49 -2.65 -7.35
CA ASP A 157 -14.30 -1.57 -7.91
C ASP A 157 -13.52 -0.23 -7.95
N ASP A 158 -14.01 0.71 -8.76
CA ASP A 158 -13.32 1.97 -9.01
C ASP A 158 -13.19 2.84 -7.76
N HIS A 159 -14.17 2.80 -6.86
CA HIS A 159 -14.14 3.57 -5.64
C HIS A 159 -13.15 2.97 -4.63
N MET A 160 -13.15 1.64 -4.50
CA MET A 160 -12.25 0.96 -3.58
C MET A 160 -10.77 1.14 -3.94
N LEU A 161 -10.45 1.21 -5.23
CA LEU A 161 -9.08 1.37 -5.72
C LEU A 161 -8.74 2.82 -6.10
N MET A 162 -9.50 3.78 -5.56
CA MET A 162 -9.24 5.21 -5.74
C MET A 162 -8.02 5.63 -4.92
N ASP A 163 -7.06 6.26 -5.56
CA ASP A 163 -5.96 6.99 -4.95
C ASP A 163 -6.30 8.48 -4.81
N ILE A 164 -5.82 9.10 -3.76
CA ILE A 164 -6.08 10.52 -3.44
C ILE A 164 -4.82 11.32 -3.74
N ASP A 165 -4.77 11.96 -4.91
CA ASP A 165 -3.60 12.74 -5.33
C ASP A 165 -3.82 14.26 -5.29
N THR A 166 -5.07 14.70 -5.36
CA THR A 166 -5.45 16.11 -5.39
C THR A 166 -6.44 16.48 -4.28
N GLU A 167 -6.62 17.77 -4.02
CA GLU A 167 -7.66 18.27 -3.13
C GLU A 167 -9.07 17.95 -3.65
N GLU A 168 -9.23 17.87 -4.98
CA GLU A 168 -10.49 17.48 -5.63
C GLU A 168 -10.81 16.00 -5.35
N ASP A 169 -9.79 15.13 -5.44
CA ASP A 169 -9.94 13.71 -5.06
C ASP A 169 -10.34 13.59 -3.59
N LEU A 170 -9.70 14.36 -2.70
CA LEU A 170 -10.04 14.36 -1.28
C LEU A 170 -11.48 14.83 -1.04
N ALA A 171 -11.93 15.88 -1.74
CA ALA A 171 -13.30 16.36 -1.63
C ALA A 171 -14.29 15.30 -2.15
N GLN A 172 -13.95 14.57 -3.22
CA GLN A 172 -14.74 13.46 -3.72
C GLN A 172 -14.77 12.30 -2.72
N ALA A 173 -13.60 11.95 -2.15
CA ALA A 173 -13.47 10.91 -1.15
C ALA A 173 -14.32 11.19 0.10
N ASN A 174 -14.34 12.44 0.61
CA ASN A 174 -15.21 12.81 1.71
C ASN A 174 -16.69 12.62 1.37
N ARG A 175 -17.14 12.99 0.16
CA ARG A 175 -18.52 12.73 -0.28
C ARG A 175 -18.89 11.24 -0.35
N ILE A 176 -17.91 10.39 -0.65
CA ILE A 176 -18.10 8.93 -0.65
C ILE A 176 -18.14 8.43 0.80
N PHE A 177 -17.22 8.88 1.64
CA PHE A 177 -17.11 8.50 3.04
C PHE A 177 -18.40 8.78 3.81
N ASP A 178 -18.99 9.97 3.63
CA ASP A 178 -20.26 10.39 4.23
C ASP A 178 -21.48 9.51 3.84
N LYS A 179 -21.37 8.75 2.73
CA LYS A 179 -22.45 7.86 2.25
C LYS A 179 -22.32 6.43 2.72
N ILE A 180 -21.13 6.03 3.16
CA ILE A 180 -20.81 4.65 3.56
C ILE A 180 -20.85 4.50 5.09
N GLY A 181 -20.58 5.58 5.84
CA GLY A 181 -20.65 5.65 7.31
C GLY A 181 -22.07 5.93 7.75
#